data_516b0669d9772ef39327399c555b0e82
#
_entry.id   516b0669d9772ef39327399c555b0e82
#
_cell.length_a   1.000
_cell.length_b   1.000
_cell.length_c   1.000
_cell.angle_alpha   90.00
_cell.angle_beta   90.00
_cell.angle_gamma   90.00
#
_symmetry.space_group_name_H-M   'P 1'
#
loop_
_entity.id
_entity.type
_entity.pdbx_description
1 polymer ?
#
loop_
_entity_poly.entity_id
_entity_poly.type
_entity_poly.pdbx_seq_one_letter_code
_entity_poly.pdbx_strand_id
1 'polypeptide(L)'
;VSARGFAYGYVGSVILLLINLTIILKPEMFGITTAGLPARIAFVMVGMWWIGFSQITFKYLPKDRKTQLNAGLLTRGFGEIKRVWAELKTMRNTRLFLLAFFCYSAGVQTVIYMASTFADVELKFPASELIALIIILQLVAIGGAYLFAHLSKLRGNKFSLITMLVIWISICGGAYLVYEKWQFYLISIAVGMVMGGIQALSRSTYSKLLPDDLHDTTSYFSFYDVLEKLAIVAGTFSFGFIENLTGGMRNSVLALGMFFVVGILLLMNVRINNTVVSARS
;
A
#
# COMPACT_ATOMS: atom_id res chain seq x y z
N VAL A 1 8.14 -13.64 5.91
CA VAL A 1 9.04 -12.45 5.97
C VAL A 1 8.26 -11.19 5.64
N SER A 2 7.58 -11.09 4.50
CA SER A 2 6.90 -9.86 4.03
C SER A 2 5.87 -9.29 5.03
N ALA A 3 4.97 -10.12 5.58
CA ALA A 3 3.97 -9.67 6.55
C ALA A 3 4.59 -9.08 7.83
N ARG A 4 5.70 -9.66 8.32
CA ARG A 4 6.42 -9.10 9.47
C ARG A 4 7.03 -7.75 9.16
N GLY A 5 7.60 -7.58 7.95
CA GLY A 5 8.16 -6.30 7.52
C GLY A 5 7.10 -5.20 7.49
N PHE A 6 5.94 -5.46 6.90
CA PHE A 6 4.82 -4.50 6.89
C PHE A 6 4.30 -4.21 8.31
N ALA A 7 4.14 -5.24 9.16
CA ALA A 7 3.69 -5.05 10.54
C ALA A 7 4.65 -4.14 11.34
N TYR A 8 5.98 -4.37 11.24
CA TYR A 8 6.96 -3.48 11.88
C TYR A 8 6.94 -2.06 11.31
N GLY A 9 6.70 -1.92 9.99
CA GLY A 9 6.51 -0.62 9.37
C GLY A 9 5.33 0.15 9.97
N TYR A 10 4.18 -0.51 10.13
CA TYR A 10 3.02 0.10 10.79
C TYR A 10 3.27 0.45 12.26
N VAL A 11 3.96 -0.41 13.02
CA VAL A 11 4.35 -0.10 14.41
C VAL A 11 5.20 1.18 14.46
N GLY A 12 6.24 1.27 13.63
CA GLY A 12 7.08 2.46 13.54
C GLY A 12 6.31 3.72 13.16
N SER A 13 5.38 3.59 12.20
CA SER A 13 4.52 4.68 11.76
C SER A 13 3.58 5.16 12.88
N VAL A 14 2.96 4.24 13.63
CA VAL A 14 2.08 4.57 14.77
C VAL A 14 2.86 5.30 15.87
N ILE A 15 4.06 4.82 16.20
CA ILE A 15 4.90 5.47 17.23
C ILE A 15 5.20 6.92 16.83
N LEU A 16 5.68 7.14 15.59
CA LEU A 16 6.00 8.48 15.11
C LEU A 16 4.75 9.37 15.05
N LEU A 17 3.62 8.81 14.61
CA LEU A 17 2.35 9.54 14.53
C LEU A 17 1.87 9.97 15.92
N LEU A 18 1.96 9.12 16.94
CA LEU A 18 1.59 9.46 18.31
C LEU A 18 2.48 10.56 18.88
N ILE A 19 3.80 10.52 18.64
CA ILE A 19 4.73 11.57 19.06
C ILE A 19 4.34 12.90 18.39
N ASN A 20 4.17 12.90 17.06
CA ASN A 20 3.79 14.11 16.32
C ASN A 20 2.44 14.65 16.76
N LEU A 21 1.47 13.76 17.00
CA LEU A 21 0.14 14.14 17.49
C LEU A 21 0.24 14.85 18.85
N THR A 22 1.07 14.34 19.76
CA THR A 22 1.26 14.96 21.09
C THR A 22 1.82 16.37 20.95
N ILE A 23 2.77 16.59 20.05
CA ILE A 23 3.36 17.92 19.79
C ILE A 23 2.32 18.87 19.16
N ILE A 24 1.47 18.36 18.25
CA ILE A 24 0.45 19.18 17.57
C ILE A 24 -0.70 19.55 18.50
N LEU A 25 -1.18 18.60 19.34
CA LEU A 25 -2.33 18.83 20.21
C LEU A 25 -1.98 19.54 21.52
N LYS A 26 -0.75 19.39 22.01
CA LYS A 26 -0.27 19.99 23.25
C LYS A 26 1.06 20.74 23.07
N PRO A 27 1.09 21.75 22.18
CA PRO A 27 2.35 22.47 21.89
C PRO A 27 2.91 23.18 23.12
N GLU A 28 2.06 23.60 24.05
CA GLU A 28 2.45 24.27 25.28
C GLU A 28 3.36 23.41 26.18
N MET A 29 3.17 22.07 26.17
CA MET A 29 4.05 21.15 26.92
C MET A 29 5.51 21.17 26.42
N PHE A 30 5.70 21.61 25.19
CA PHE A 30 7.02 21.71 24.54
C PHE A 30 7.52 23.15 24.43
N GLY A 31 6.86 24.11 25.12
CA GLY A 31 7.20 25.52 25.06
C GLY A 31 6.95 26.19 23.70
N ILE A 32 6.10 25.60 22.88
CA ILE A 32 5.82 26.09 21.53
C ILE A 32 4.59 27.01 21.60
N THR A 33 4.81 28.31 21.34
CA THR A 33 3.76 29.34 21.35
C THR A 33 3.35 29.80 19.95
N THR A 34 4.18 29.51 18.95
CA THR A 34 3.97 30.00 17.57
C THR A 34 3.04 29.08 16.79
N ALA A 35 1.95 29.63 16.26
CA ALA A 35 1.03 28.89 15.40
C ALA A 35 1.76 28.32 14.14
N GLY A 36 1.47 27.05 13.83
CA GLY A 36 2.08 26.34 12.68
C GLY A 36 3.46 25.75 12.95
N LEU A 37 4.16 26.14 14.01
CA LEU A 37 5.47 25.57 14.36
C LEU A 37 5.37 24.07 14.73
N PRO A 38 4.34 23.57 15.45
CA PRO A 38 4.19 22.15 15.73
C PRO A 38 4.16 21.27 14.47
N ALA A 39 3.43 21.70 13.43
CA ALA A 39 3.37 20.98 12.17
C ALA A 39 4.74 20.94 11.46
N ARG A 40 5.48 22.06 11.46
CA ARG A 40 6.83 22.11 10.88
C ARG A 40 7.79 21.17 11.62
N ILE A 41 7.73 21.13 12.95
CA ILE A 41 8.52 20.20 13.75
C ILE A 41 8.17 18.76 13.40
N ALA A 42 6.88 18.42 13.25
CA ALA A 42 6.43 17.10 12.84
C ALA A 42 7.05 16.67 11.50
N PHE A 43 7.11 17.54 10.50
CA PHE A 43 7.76 17.25 9.21
C PHE A 43 9.27 17.00 9.37
N VAL A 44 9.96 17.80 10.17
CA VAL A 44 11.39 17.60 10.44
C VAL A 44 11.62 16.25 11.16
N MET A 45 10.77 15.92 12.13
CA MET A 45 10.84 14.64 12.85
C MET A 45 10.64 13.44 11.92
N VAL A 46 9.73 13.52 10.94
CA VAL A 46 9.57 12.48 9.90
C VAL A 46 10.87 12.31 9.14
N GLY A 47 11.53 13.41 8.71
CA GLY A 47 12.82 13.36 8.02
C GLY A 47 13.91 12.71 8.87
N MET A 48 14.05 13.12 10.13
CA MET A 48 15.04 12.55 11.06
C MET A 48 14.77 11.05 11.34
N TRP A 49 13.50 10.66 11.47
CA TRP A 49 13.09 9.26 11.64
C TRP A 49 13.53 8.40 10.45
N TRP A 50 13.26 8.87 9.23
CA TRP A 50 13.68 8.19 8.01
C TRP A 50 15.20 8.06 7.93
N ILE A 51 15.94 9.15 8.14
CA ILE A 51 17.41 9.13 8.11
C ILE A 51 17.96 8.17 9.17
N GLY A 52 17.46 8.23 10.40
CA GLY A 52 17.92 7.39 11.51
C GLY A 52 17.74 5.89 11.23
N PHE A 53 16.54 5.47 10.83
CA PHE A 53 16.27 4.06 10.54
C PHE A 53 16.95 3.57 9.25
N SER A 54 17.16 4.46 8.26
CA SER A 54 17.93 4.12 7.05
C SER A 54 19.36 3.73 7.37
N GLN A 55 20.02 4.35 8.38
CA GLN A 55 21.38 4.00 8.75
C GLN A 55 21.50 2.55 9.23
N ILE A 56 20.47 2.04 9.94
CA ILE A 56 20.43 0.65 10.37
C ILE A 56 20.41 -0.26 9.14
N THR A 57 19.56 0.06 8.17
CA THR A 57 19.47 -0.70 6.92
C THR A 57 20.77 -0.69 6.15
N PHE A 58 21.42 0.47 5.98
CA PHE A 58 22.70 0.59 5.27
C PHE A 58 23.84 -0.17 5.95
N LYS A 59 23.80 -0.28 7.28
CA LYS A 59 24.80 -1.05 8.03
C LYS A 59 24.75 -2.56 7.75
N TYR A 60 23.53 -3.10 7.54
CA TYR A 60 23.32 -4.55 7.37
C TYR A 60 23.17 -5.00 5.91
N LEU A 61 22.99 -4.07 4.98
CA LEU A 61 22.97 -4.39 3.55
C LEU A 61 24.37 -4.74 3.06
N PRO A 62 24.50 -5.72 2.14
CA PRO A 62 25.76 -5.98 1.44
C PRO A 62 26.25 -4.69 0.77
N LYS A 63 27.57 -4.44 0.86
CA LYS A 63 28.16 -3.29 0.21
C LYS A 63 28.01 -3.41 -1.30
N ASP A 64 27.33 -2.46 -1.93
CA ASP A 64 27.23 -2.37 -3.38
C ASP A 64 28.61 -2.26 -4.04
N ARG A 65 28.74 -2.88 -5.22
CA ARG A 65 29.89 -2.60 -6.09
C ARG A 65 29.85 -1.10 -6.45
N LYS A 66 30.97 -0.39 -6.19
CA LYS A 66 31.09 1.04 -6.50
C LYS A 66 30.79 1.27 -7.98
N THR A 67 29.59 1.67 -8.29
CA THR A 67 29.20 2.11 -9.63
C THR A 67 29.60 3.56 -9.77
N GLN A 68 30.39 3.90 -10.79
CA GLN A 68 30.73 5.29 -11.06
C GLN A 68 29.46 6.07 -11.41
N LEU A 69 29.26 7.19 -10.72
CA LEU A 69 28.18 8.13 -10.99
C LEU A 69 28.45 8.83 -12.34
N ASN A 70 27.96 8.26 -13.42
CA ASN A 70 28.03 8.85 -14.76
C ASN A 70 26.68 9.51 -15.11
N ALA A 71 26.73 10.57 -15.94
CA ALA A 71 25.54 11.28 -16.42
C ALA A 71 24.48 10.39 -17.10
N GLY A 72 24.83 9.17 -17.51
CA GLY A 72 23.96 8.17 -18.08
C GLY A 72 23.17 7.31 -17.07
N LEU A 73 23.20 7.60 -15.77
CA LEU A 73 22.56 6.75 -14.75
C LEU A 73 21.02 6.70 -14.93
N LEU A 74 20.41 7.83 -15.25
CA LEU A 74 18.97 7.91 -15.51
C LEU A 74 18.56 7.12 -16.77
N THR A 75 19.34 7.27 -17.84
CA THR A 75 19.06 6.52 -19.10
C THR A 75 19.25 5.03 -18.94
N ARG A 76 20.21 4.60 -18.10
CA ARG A 76 20.38 3.18 -17.72
C ARG A 76 19.18 2.66 -16.93
N GLY A 77 18.64 3.44 -15.98
CA GLY A 77 17.43 3.07 -15.22
C GLY A 77 16.22 2.86 -16.13
N PHE A 78 15.98 3.74 -17.10
CA PHE A 78 14.93 3.54 -18.10
C PHE A 78 15.19 2.34 -19.00
N GLY A 79 16.43 2.13 -19.39
CA GLY A 79 16.85 0.95 -20.16
C GLY A 79 16.57 -0.35 -19.41
N GLU A 80 16.85 -0.36 -18.10
CA GLU A 80 16.61 -1.49 -17.21
C GLU A 80 15.12 -1.82 -17.08
N ILE A 81 14.27 -0.82 -16.84
CA ILE A 81 12.80 -0.99 -16.80
C ILE A 81 12.30 -1.57 -18.13
N LYS A 82 12.80 -1.09 -19.27
CA LYS A 82 12.44 -1.58 -20.60
C LYS A 82 12.87 -3.04 -20.81
N ARG A 83 14.08 -3.41 -20.34
CA ARG A 83 14.59 -4.78 -20.37
C ARG A 83 13.70 -5.71 -19.58
N VAL A 84 13.46 -5.37 -18.28
CA VAL A 84 12.59 -6.16 -17.39
C VAL A 84 11.19 -6.32 -17.98
N TRP A 85 10.63 -5.26 -18.56
CA TRP A 85 9.34 -5.34 -19.24
C TRP A 85 9.34 -6.31 -20.41
N ALA A 86 10.39 -6.29 -21.24
CA ALA A 86 10.53 -7.22 -22.37
C ALA A 86 10.61 -8.69 -21.91
N GLU A 87 11.37 -8.96 -20.83
CA GLU A 87 11.49 -10.27 -20.23
C GLU A 87 10.17 -10.74 -19.58
N LEU A 88 9.49 -9.86 -18.84
CA LEU A 88 8.18 -10.14 -18.23
C LEU A 88 7.09 -10.47 -19.26
N LYS A 89 7.18 -9.93 -20.49
CA LYS A 89 6.23 -10.26 -21.58
C LYS A 89 6.23 -11.76 -21.93
N THR A 90 7.35 -12.44 -21.76
CA THR A 90 7.47 -13.88 -22.03
C THR A 90 6.89 -14.72 -20.89
N MET A 91 6.83 -14.19 -19.68
CA MET A 91 6.35 -14.85 -18.46
C MET A 91 4.84 -14.65 -18.29
N ARG A 92 4.02 -15.49 -18.90
CA ARG A 92 2.55 -15.33 -18.93
C ARG A 92 1.92 -15.12 -17.55
N ASN A 93 2.28 -15.95 -16.55
CA ASN A 93 1.69 -15.88 -15.22
C ASN A 93 2.10 -14.60 -14.49
N THR A 94 3.37 -14.21 -14.54
CA THR A 94 3.91 -13.00 -13.92
C THR A 94 3.29 -11.76 -14.55
N ARG A 95 3.16 -11.74 -15.88
CA ARG A 95 2.51 -10.65 -16.60
C ARG A 95 1.03 -10.50 -16.21
N LEU A 96 0.26 -11.59 -16.17
CA LEU A 96 -1.15 -11.56 -15.76
C LEU A 96 -1.29 -11.09 -14.31
N PHE A 97 -0.39 -11.53 -13.42
CA PHE A 97 -0.36 -11.07 -12.05
C PHE A 97 -0.07 -9.56 -11.96
N LEU A 98 0.91 -9.06 -12.70
CA LEU A 98 1.24 -7.63 -12.68
C LEU A 98 0.11 -6.76 -13.24
N LEU A 99 -0.63 -7.23 -14.26
CA LEU A 99 -1.83 -6.55 -14.74
C LEU A 99 -2.94 -6.54 -13.69
N ALA A 100 -3.17 -7.68 -13.02
CA ALA A 100 -4.10 -7.75 -11.89
C ALA A 100 -3.68 -6.82 -10.77
N PHE A 101 -2.37 -6.84 -10.42
CA PHE A 101 -1.78 -5.97 -9.41
C PHE A 101 -1.98 -4.49 -9.74
N PHE A 102 -1.71 -4.08 -10.97
CA PHE A 102 -1.94 -2.71 -11.41
C PHE A 102 -3.40 -2.29 -11.20
N CYS A 103 -4.35 -3.11 -11.64
CA CYS A 103 -5.76 -2.80 -11.48
C CYS A 103 -6.15 -2.67 -10.01
N TYR A 104 -5.96 -3.72 -9.20
CA TYR A 104 -6.42 -3.64 -7.82
C TYR A 104 -5.59 -2.68 -6.96
N SER A 105 -4.31 -2.47 -7.26
CA SER A 105 -3.48 -1.49 -6.56
C SER A 105 -3.95 -0.06 -6.83
N ALA A 106 -4.42 0.24 -8.06
CA ALA A 106 -5.05 1.51 -8.38
C ALA A 106 -6.25 1.78 -7.45
N GLY A 107 -7.12 0.79 -7.24
CA GLY A 107 -8.23 0.90 -6.29
C GLY A 107 -7.78 1.04 -4.84
N VAL A 108 -6.93 0.12 -4.35
CA VAL A 108 -6.44 0.09 -2.95
C VAL A 108 -5.79 1.40 -2.56
N GLN A 109 -4.81 1.84 -3.34
CA GLN A 109 -4.05 3.05 -3.01
C GLN A 109 -4.91 4.31 -3.07
N THR A 110 -5.83 4.38 -4.04
CA THR A 110 -6.76 5.51 -4.12
C THR A 110 -7.69 5.58 -2.91
N VAL A 111 -8.26 4.45 -2.46
CA VAL A 111 -9.08 4.43 -1.24
C VAL A 111 -8.26 4.90 -0.03
N ILE A 112 -7.01 4.43 0.11
CA ILE A 112 -6.14 4.82 1.23
C ILE A 112 -5.87 6.33 1.22
N TYR A 113 -5.55 6.91 0.05
CA TYR A 113 -5.27 8.34 -0.06
C TYR A 113 -6.52 9.22 0.07
N MET A 114 -7.66 8.76 -0.43
CA MET A 114 -8.90 9.55 -0.43
C MET A 114 -9.76 9.34 0.83
N ALA A 115 -9.47 8.34 1.66
CA ALA A 115 -10.30 8.03 2.85
C ALA A 115 -10.43 9.20 3.81
N SER A 116 -9.34 9.93 4.09
CA SER A 116 -9.36 11.09 4.98
C SER A 116 -10.13 12.26 4.36
N THR A 117 -9.95 12.51 3.06
CA THR A 117 -10.68 13.56 2.33
C THR A 117 -12.16 13.23 2.27
N PHE A 118 -12.52 11.98 2.00
CA PHE A 118 -13.91 11.52 2.02
C PHE A 118 -14.55 11.73 3.40
N ALA A 119 -13.85 11.37 4.48
CA ALA A 119 -14.35 11.55 5.84
C ALA A 119 -14.54 13.03 6.20
N ASP A 120 -13.63 13.90 5.78
CA ASP A 120 -13.72 15.33 5.98
C ASP A 120 -14.88 15.96 5.18
N VAL A 121 -14.92 15.72 3.88
CA VAL A 121 -15.87 16.35 2.96
C VAL A 121 -17.30 15.82 3.14
N GLU A 122 -17.47 14.48 3.14
CA GLU A 122 -18.78 13.84 3.15
C GLU A 122 -19.39 13.70 4.55
N LEU A 123 -18.55 13.46 5.57
CA LEU A 123 -19.01 13.15 6.93
C LEU A 123 -18.63 14.21 7.96
N LYS A 124 -17.94 15.29 7.54
CA LYS A 124 -17.55 16.43 8.38
C LYS A 124 -16.78 16.00 9.65
N PHE A 125 -15.80 15.10 9.47
CA PHE A 125 -14.92 14.70 10.55
C PHE A 125 -13.97 15.85 10.91
N PRO A 126 -13.83 16.23 12.20
CA PRO A 126 -12.80 17.17 12.63
C PRO A 126 -11.41 16.54 12.50
N ALA A 127 -10.37 17.36 12.36
CA ALA A 127 -9.00 16.91 12.16
C ALA A 127 -8.51 15.92 13.24
N SER A 128 -8.93 16.09 14.49
CA SER A 128 -8.59 15.18 15.60
C SER A 128 -9.16 13.78 15.41
N GLU A 129 -10.41 13.65 14.93
CA GLU A 129 -11.03 12.36 14.63
C GLU A 129 -10.36 11.70 13.40
N LEU A 130 -9.95 12.47 12.37
CA LEU A 130 -9.21 11.96 11.21
C LEU A 130 -7.88 11.35 11.63
N ILE A 131 -7.16 11.98 12.55
CA ILE A 131 -5.89 11.44 13.06
C ILE A 131 -6.14 10.14 13.84
N ALA A 132 -7.15 10.12 14.72
CA ALA A 132 -7.52 8.91 15.45
C ALA A 132 -7.87 7.75 14.48
N LEU A 133 -8.59 8.05 13.41
CA LEU A 133 -8.95 7.10 12.37
C LEU A 133 -7.73 6.51 11.66
N ILE A 134 -6.72 7.33 11.34
CA ILE A 134 -5.46 6.86 10.75
C ILE A 134 -4.72 5.93 11.72
N ILE A 135 -4.71 6.23 13.02
CA ILE A 135 -4.10 5.37 14.03
C ILE A 135 -4.82 4.02 14.08
N ILE A 136 -6.16 4.03 14.13
CA ILE A 136 -6.97 2.81 14.14
C ILE A 136 -6.67 1.97 12.89
N LEU A 137 -6.67 2.58 11.70
CA LEU A 137 -6.34 1.91 10.45
C LEU A 137 -4.98 1.19 10.51
N GLN A 138 -3.94 1.85 11.01
CA GLN A 138 -2.61 1.28 11.08
C GLN A 138 -2.51 0.15 12.12
N LEU A 139 -3.14 0.30 13.29
CA LEU A 139 -3.17 -0.75 14.32
C LEU A 139 -3.90 -2.00 13.81
N VAL A 140 -5.05 -1.82 13.16
CA VAL A 140 -5.81 -2.92 12.57
C VAL A 140 -5.03 -3.57 11.41
N ALA A 141 -4.27 -2.78 10.62
CA ALA A 141 -3.45 -3.30 9.54
C ALA A 141 -2.34 -4.25 10.01
N ILE A 142 -1.80 -4.04 11.22
CA ILE A 142 -0.86 -4.98 11.83
C ILE A 142 -1.53 -6.36 11.98
N GLY A 143 -2.71 -6.40 12.60
CA GLY A 143 -3.49 -7.64 12.78
C GLY A 143 -3.87 -8.26 11.44
N GLY A 144 -4.31 -7.44 10.48
CA GLY A 144 -4.69 -7.85 9.15
C GLY A 144 -3.54 -8.50 8.37
N ALA A 145 -2.33 -7.94 8.46
CA ALA A 145 -1.14 -8.52 7.83
C ALA A 145 -0.85 -9.95 8.33
N TYR A 146 -0.98 -10.20 9.64
CA TYR A 146 -0.81 -11.53 10.21
C TYR A 146 -1.97 -12.48 9.86
N LEU A 147 -3.21 -12.00 9.93
CA LEU A 147 -4.41 -12.78 9.61
C LEU A 147 -4.35 -13.32 8.18
N PHE A 148 -4.12 -12.45 7.19
CA PHE A 148 -4.06 -12.86 5.79
C PHE A 148 -2.78 -13.62 5.44
N ALA A 149 -1.67 -13.39 6.14
CA ALA A 149 -0.49 -14.23 6.03
C ALA A 149 -0.77 -15.67 6.53
N HIS A 150 -1.55 -15.82 7.61
CA HIS A 150 -1.98 -17.13 8.10
C HIS A 150 -2.95 -17.81 7.12
N LEU A 151 -3.97 -17.08 6.64
CA LEU A 151 -4.89 -17.57 5.61
C LEU A 151 -4.14 -18.02 4.35
N SER A 152 -3.11 -17.28 3.95
CA SER A 152 -2.28 -17.64 2.81
C SER A 152 -1.48 -18.94 3.01
N LYS A 153 -1.07 -19.24 4.24
CA LYS A 153 -0.44 -20.52 4.56
C LYS A 153 -1.42 -21.69 4.44
N LEU A 154 -2.69 -21.48 4.83
CA LEU A 154 -3.71 -22.52 4.82
C LEU A 154 -4.29 -22.78 3.42
N ARG A 155 -4.61 -21.71 2.67
CA ARG A 155 -5.35 -21.80 1.41
C ARG A 155 -4.60 -21.22 0.19
N GLY A 156 -3.37 -20.80 0.39
CA GLY A 156 -2.51 -20.23 -0.67
C GLY A 156 -2.75 -18.72 -0.91
N ASN A 157 -1.74 -18.11 -1.55
CA ASN A 157 -1.73 -16.66 -1.79
C ASN A 157 -2.89 -16.20 -2.68
N LYS A 158 -3.21 -16.96 -3.73
CA LYS A 158 -4.28 -16.61 -4.69
C LYS A 158 -5.63 -16.50 -4.00
N PHE A 159 -6.00 -17.50 -3.19
CA PHE A 159 -7.25 -17.48 -2.45
C PHE A 159 -7.33 -16.29 -1.52
N SER A 160 -6.25 -16.03 -0.76
CA SER A 160 -6.21 -14.92 0.19
C SER A 160 -6.31 -13.56 -0.49
N LEU A 161 -5.65 -13.37 -1.65
CA LEU A 161 -5.75 -12.15 -2.44
C LEU A 161 -7.18 -11.93 -2.98
N ILE A 162 -7.81 -12.98 -3.53
CA ILE A 162 -9.20 -12.88 -4.02
C ILE A 162 -10.14 -12.55 -2.86
N THR A 163 -9.99 -13.19 -1.69
CA THR A 163 -10.80 -12.90 -0.51
C THR A 163 -10.69 -11.42 -0.10
N MET A 164 -9.47 -10.88 -0.06
CA MET A 164 -9.26 -9.46 0.24
C MET A 164 -9.88 -8.54 -0.81
N LEU A 165 -9.80 -8.88 -2.09
CA LEU A 165 -10.41 -8.09 -3.16
C LEU A 165 -11.94 -8.09 -3.08
N VAL A 166 -12.57 -9.21 -2.71
CA VAL A 166 -14.01 -9.28 -2.45
C VAL A 166 -14.40 -8.37 -1.28
N ILE A 167 -13.61 -8.36 -0.20
CA ILE A 167 -13.82 -7.44 0.92
C ILE A 167 -13.66 -5.98 0.46
N TRP A 168 -12.68 -5.67 -0.41
CA TRP A 168 -12.51 -4.34 -0.98
C TRP A 168 -13.73 -3.88 -1.80
N ILE A 169 -14.32 -4.76 -2.60
CA ILE A 169 -15.58 -4.45 -3.31
C ILE A 169 -16.70 -4.14 -2.32
N SER A 170 -16.83 -4.94 -1.25
CA SER A 170 -17.82 -4.70 -0.19
C SER A 170 -17.58 -3.37 0.54
N ILE A 171 -16.31 -2.99 0.76
CA ILE A 171 -15.91 -1.70 1.33
C ILE A 171 -16.37 -0.54 0.42
N CYS A 172 -16.15 -0.63 -0.90
CA CYS A 172 -16.61 0.40 -1.84
C CYS A 172 -18.13 0.53 -1.86
N GLY A 173 -18.86 -0.59 -1.86
CA GLY A 173 -20.32 -0.59 -1.77
C GLY A 173 -20.81 -0.04 -0.43
N GLY A 174 -20.18 -0.43 0.67
CA GLY A 174 -20.47 0.10 2.01
C GLY A 174 -20.21 1.59 2.12
N ALA A 175 -19.09 2.08 1.61
CA ALA A 175 -18.72 3.50 1.63
C ALA A 175 -19.72 4.38 0.85
N TYR A 176 -20.29 3.85 -0.23
CA TYR A 176 -21.38 4.52 -0.95
C TYR A 176 -22.62 4.75 -0.07
N LEU A 177 -22.91 3.80 0.85
CA LEU A 177 -24.10 3.79 1.72
C LEU A 177 -23.87 4.42 3.09
N VAL A 178 -22.67 4.91 3.40
CA VAL A 178 -22.34 5.51 4.70
C VAL A 178 -22.87 6.94 4.77
N TYR A 179 -23.62 7.22 5.83
CA TYR A 179 -24.09 8.56 6.18
C TYR A 179 -23.70 8.97 7.59
N GLU A 180 -23.39 8.01 8.45
CA GLU A 180 -23.08 8.23 9.86
C GLU A 180 -21.60 7.95 10.17
N LYS A 181 -21.01 8.72 11.08
CA LYS A 181 -19.60 8.58 11.47
C LYS A 181 -19.24 7.17 11.97
N TRP A 182 -20.11 6.55 12.78
CA TRP A 182 -19.86 5.21 13.32
C TRP A 182 -19.80 4.13 12.24
N GLN A 183 -20.59 4.27 11.16
CA GLN A 183 -20.53 3.37 10.00
C GLN A 183 -19.17 3.49 9.29
N PHE A 184 -18.64 4.71 9.20
CA PHE A 184 -17.33 4.95 8.61
C PHE A 184 -16.20 4.33 9.45
N TYR A 185 -16.29 4.37 10.78
CA TYR A 185 -15.34 3.66 11.64
C TYR A 185 -15.33 2.15 11.38
N LEU A 186 -16.50 1.51 11.20
CA LEU A 186 -16.58 0.09 10.85
C LEU A 186 -15.91 -0.22 9.51
N ILE A 187 -16.17 0.61 8.49
CA ILE A 187 -15.52 0.48 7.18
C ILE A 187 -14.01 0.67 7.31
N SER A 188 -13.56 1.63 8.07
CA SER A 188 -12.15 1.89 8.31
C SER A 188 -11.43 0.70 8.97
N ILE A 189 -12.09 0.01 9.89
CA ILE A 189 -11.57 -1.24 10.46
C ILE A 189 -11.41 -2.31 9.36
N ALA A 190 -12.42 -2.47 8.50
CA ALA A 190 -12.33 -3.42 7.38
C ALA A 190 -11.21 -3.03 6.40
N VAL A 191 -11.06 -1.73 6.07
CA VAL A 191 -9.96 -1.20 5.25
C VAL A 191 -8.62 -1.54 5.88
N GLY A 192 -8.41 -1.20 7.16
CA GLY A 192 -7.16 -1.49 7.88
C GLY A 192 -6.81 -2.98 7.80
N MET A 193 -7.80 -3.85 8.07
CA MET A 193 -7.60 -5.30 8.05
C MET A 193 -7.09 -5.82 6.70
N VAL A 194 -7.70 -5.39 5.58
CA VAL A 194 -7.30 -5.88 4.25
C VAL A 194 -6.08 -5.14 3.70
N MET A 195 -5.84 -3.89 4.10
CA MET A 195 -4.71 -3.08 3.63
C MET A 195 -3.36 -3.71 3.96
N GLY A 196 -3.15 -4.11 5.22
CA GLY A 196 -1.89 -4.75 5.63
C GLY A 196 -1.65 -6.09 4.95
N GLY A 197 -2.73 -6.87 4.79
CA GLY A 197 -2.68 -8.18 4.12
C GLY A 197 -2.37 -8.09 2.64
N ILE A 198 -3.06 -7.22 1.90
CA ILE A 198 -2.92 -7.15 0.44
C ILE A 198 -1.54 -6.67 0.01
N GLN A 199 -0.97 -5.66 0.70
CA GLN A 199 0.38 -5.17 0.42
C GLN A 199 1.43 -6.27 0.64
N ALA A 200 1.35 -6.97 1.78
CA ALA A 200 2.29 -8.04 2.12
C ALA A 200 2.19 -9.23 1.16
N LEU A 201 0.97 -9.67 0.83
CA LEU A 201 0.76 -10.83 -0.02
C LEU A 201 1.00 -10.55 -1.50
N SER A 202 0.72 -9.36 -2.00
CA SER A 202 1.04 -8.97 -3.38
C SER A 202 2.52 -9.06 -3.64
N ARG A 203 3.36 -8.46 -2.76
CA ARG A 203 4.81 -8.53 -2.88
C ARG A 203 5.35 -9.95 -2.74
N SER A 204 4.81 -10.73 -1.79
CA SER A 204 5.16 -12.15 -1.62
C SER A 204 4.75 -13.02 -2.80
N THR A 205 3.61 -12.74 -3.41
CA THR A 205 3.12 -13.49 -4.58
C THR A 205 3.97 -13.18 -5.80
N TYR A 206 4.32 -11.92 -6.02
CA TYR A 206 5.22 -11.53 -7.09
C TYR A 206 6.57 -12.25 -6.98
N SER A 207 7.17 -12.25 -5.78
CA SER A 207 8.41 -12.97 -5.52
C SER A 207 8.35 -14.45 -5.90
N LYS A 208 7.21 -15.12 -5.65
CA LYS A 208 7.02 -16.55 -5.99
C LYS A 208 6.78 -16.83 -7.48
N LEU A 209 6.42 -15.79 -8.25
CA LEU A 209 6.19 -15.90 -9.69
C LEU A 209 7.43 -15.59 -10.52
N LEU A 210 8.48 -15.09 -9.88
CA LEU A 210 9.79 -14.89 -10.50
C LEU A 210 10.58 -16.19 -10.48
N PRO A 211 11.38 -16.49 -11.54
CA PRO A 211 12.29 -17.62 -11.56
C PRO A 211 13.35 -17.55 -10.45
N ASP A 212 13.74 -18.70 -9.92
CA ASP A 212 14.73 -18.80 -8.81
C ASP A 212 16.17 -18.46 -9.27
N ASP A 213 16.45 -18.55 -10.55
CA ASP A 213 17.75 -18.31 -11.20
C ASP A 213 18.00 -16.86 -11.64
N LEU A 214 17.14 -15.93 -11.25
CA LEU A 214 17.30 -14.52 -11.59
C LEU A 214 18.51 -13.90 -10.90
N HIS A 215 19.50 -13.49 -11.69
CA HIS A 215 20.71 -12.80 -11.21
C HIS A 215 20.45 -11.38 -10.68
N ASP A 216 19.33 -10.75 -11.06
CA ASP A 216 19.02 -9.35 -10.73
C ASP A 216 17.59 -9.17 -10.23
N THR A 217 17.30 -9.74 -9.07
CA THR A 217 15.99 -9.62 -8.41
C THR A 217 15.63 -8.15 -8.12
N THR A 218 16.62 -7.28 -7.92
CA THR A 218 16.42 -5.88 -7.57
C THR A 218 15.70 -5.11 -8.68
N SER A 219 16.09 -5.29 -9.94
CA SER A 219 15.45 -4.63 -11.08
C SER A 219 13.99 -5.03 -11.26
N TYR A 220 13.65 -6.29 -10.99
CA TYR A 220 12.26 -6.75 -11.03
C TYR A 220 11.40 -6.14 -9.93
N PHE A 221 11.92 -6.02 -8.70
CA PHE A 221 11.20 -5.34 -7.63
C PHE A 221 11.10 -3.83 -7.87
N SER A 222 12.11 -3.20 -8.46
CA SER A 222 12.03 -1.80 -8.90
C SER A 222 10.93 -1.60 -9.94
N PHE A 223 10.78 -2.53 -10.89
CA PHE A 223 9.69 -2.51 -11.86
C PHE A 223 8.31 -2.63 -11.16
N TYR A 224 8.19 -3.52 -10.18
CA TYR A 224 6.97 -3.66 -9.36
C TYR A 224 6.61 -2.36 -8.66
N ASP A 225 7.59 -1.70 -8.03
CA ASP A 225 7.39 -0.44 -7.33
C ASP A 225 7.00 0.71 -8.28
N VAL A 226 7.60 0.77 -9.50
CA VAL A 226 7.21 1.72 -10.55
C VAL A 226 5.76 1.47 -10.99
N LEU A 227 5.38 0.21 -11.20
CA LEU A 227 4.03 -0.16 -11.59
C LEU A 227 3.00 0.23 -10.51
N GLU A 228 3.35 0.09 -9.23
CA GLU A 228 2.53 0.56 -8.11
C GLU A 228 2.34 2.09 -8.17
N LYS A 229 3.38 2.87 -8.42
CA LYS A 229 3.28 4.33 -8.56
C LYS A 229 2.41 4.74 -9.74
N LEU A 230 2.54 4.06 -10.87
CA LEU A 230 1.65 4.27 -12.02
C LEU A 230 0.20 3.92 -11.70
N ALA A 231 -0.04 2.85 -10.92
CA ALA A 231 -1.37 2.49 -10.47
C ALA A 231 -1.99 3.57 -9.57
N ILE A 232 -1.20 4.16 -8.65
CA ILE A 232 -1.65 5.30 -7.82
C ILE A 232 -2.12 6.45 -8.70
N VAL A 233 -1.30 6.85 -9.69
CA VAL A 233 -1.64 7.95 -10.61
C VAL A 233 -2.92 7.64 -11.39
N ALA A 234 -3.03 6.43 -11.94
CA ALA A 234 -4.21 6.02 -12.70
C ALA A 234 -5.48 5.99 -11.83
N GLY A 235 -5.37 5.46 -10.61
CA GLY A 235 -6.51 5.36 -9.70
C GLY A 235 -6.98 6.71 -9.19
N THR A 236 -6.06 7.57 -8.72
CA THR A 236 -6.40 8.91 -8.22
C THR A 236 -6.92 9.81 -9.33
N PHE A 237 -6.36 9.73 -10.54
CA PHE A 237 -6.88 10.43 -11.71
C PHE A 237 -8.31 9.98 -12.05
N SER A 238 -8.55 8.66 -12.09
CA SER A 238 -9.87 8.09 -12.37
C SER A 238 -10.89 8.52 -11.30
N PHE A 239 -10.49 8.55 -10.02
CA PHE A 239 -11.34 9.01 -8.93
C PHE A 239 -11.78 10.46 -9.14
N GLY A 240 -10.84 11.39 -9.31
CA GLY A 240 -11.14 12.82 -9.51
C GLY A 240 -11.91 13.08 -10.81
N PHE A 241 -11.62 12.33 -11.88
CA PHE A 241 -12.36 12.44 -13.14
C PHE A 241 -13.82 12.04 -12.98
N ILE A 242 -14.09 10.91 -12.30
CA ILE A 242 -15.47 10.44 -12.04
C ILE A 242 -16.19 11.39 -11.08
N GLU A 243 -15.49 11.90 -10.05
CA GLU A 243 -16.05 12.89 -9.13
C GLU A 243 -16.52 14.14 -9.88
N ASN A 244 -15.70 14.65 -10.80
CA ASN A 244 -16.05 15.80 -11.63
C ASN A 244 -17.26 15.53 -12.53
N LEU A 245 -17.36 14.35 -13.11
CA LEU A 245 -18.48 13.96 -14.00
C LEU A 245 -19.78 13.74 -13.25
N THR A 246 -19.72 13.16 -12.04
CA THR A 246 -20.92 12.71 -11.31
C THR A 246 -21.33 13.65 -10.18
N GLY A 247 -20.49 14.64 -9.87
CA GLY A 247 -20.76 15.64 -8.84
C GLY A 247 -20.62 15.12 -7.39
N GLY A 248 -19.99 13.96 -7.16
CA GLY A 248 -19.86 13.43 -5.80
C GLY A 248 -18.82 12.35 -5.61
N MET A 249 -18.09 12.43 -4.49
CA MET A 249 -17.05 11.45 -4.11
C MET A 249 -17.59 10.04 -3.94
N ARG A 250 -18.86 9.87 -3.53
CA ARG A 250 -19.49 8.56 -3.32
C ARG A 250 -19.53 7.72 -4.60
N ASN A 251 -19.87 8.35 -5.72
CA ASN A 251 -19.89 7.69 -7.03
C ASN A 251 -18.48 7.27 -7.45
N SER A 252 -17.47 8.09 -7.15
CA SER A 252 -16.06 7.76 -7.43
C SER A 252 -15.59 6.55 -6.62
N VAL A 253 -15.94 6.48 -5.32
CA VAL A 253 -15.61 5.32 -4.48
C VAL A 253 -16.26 4.05 -5.03
N LEU A 254 -17.53 4.12 -5.44
CA LEU A 254 -18.23 2.96 -6.02
C LEU A 254 -17.57 2.51 -7.33
N ALA A 255 -17.17 3.46 -8.17
CA ALA A 255 -16.49 3.16 -9.44
C ALA A 255 -15.10 2.51 -9.23
N LEU A 256 -14.41 2.80 -8.13
CA LEU A 256 -13.17 2.08 -7.78
C LEU A 256 -13.41 0.58 -7.60
N GLY A 257 -14.63 0.15 -7.25
CA GLY A 257 -15.02 -1.25 -7.21
C GLY A 257 -14.76 -1.98 -8.52
N MET A 258 -14.86 -1.30 -9.67
CA MET A 258 -14.55 -1.87 -10.99
C MET A 258 -13.09 -2.31 -11.11
N PHE A 259 -12.15 -1.54 -10.55
CA PHE A 259 -10.74 -1.92 -10.53
C PHE A 259 -10.50 -3.23 -9.77
N PHE A 260 -11.23 -3.47 -8.68
CA PHE A 260 -11.15 -4.72 -7.93
C PHE A 260 -11.77 -5.87 -8.69
N VAL A 261 -12.92 -5.67 -9.36
CA VAL A 261 -13.54 -6.69 -10.20
C VAL A 261 -12.60 -7.13 -11.33
N VAL A 262 -12.03 -6.18 -12.07
CA VAL A 262 -11.04 -6.47 -13.12
C VAL A 262 -9.81 -7.18 -12.54
N GLY A 263 -9.33 -6.72 -11.37
CA GLY A 263 -8.23 -7.35 -10.64
C GLY A 263 -8.52 -8.82 -10.32
N ILE A 264 -9.72 -9.15 -9.83
CA ILE A 264 -10.15 -10.53 -9.55
C ILE A 264 -10.18 -11.36 -10.83
N LEU A 265 -10.81 -10.86 -11.90
CA LEU A 265 -10.93 -11.58 -13.19
C LEU A 265 -9.56 -11.93 -13.76
N LEU A 266 -8.61 -11.00 -13.71
CA LEU A 266 -7.23 -11.24 -14.13
C LEU A 266 -6.52 -12.25 -13.21
N LEU A 267 -6.67 -12.09 -11.89
CA LEU A 267 -6.02 -12.95 -10.90
C LEU A 267 -6.55 -14.40 -10.96
N MET A 268 -7.82 -14.61 -11.33
CA MET A 268 -8.38 -15.96 -11.53
C MET A 268 -7.64 -16.74 -12.61
N ASN A 269 -7.08 -16.07 -13.61
CA ASN A 269 -6.32 -16.69 -14.71
C ASN A 269 -4.83 -16.90 -14.36
N VAL A 270 -4.34 -16.39 -13.22
CA VAL A 270 -2.97 -16.61 -12.77
C VAL A 270 -2.84 -17.99 -12.12
N ARG A 271 -1.84 -18.76 -12.52
CA ARG A 271 -1.48 -20.05 -11.88
C ARG A 271 -0.33 -19.77 -10.91
N ILE A 272 -0.58 -19.95 -9.62
CA ILE A 272 0.42 -19.82 -8.57
C ILE A 272 0.71 -21.22 -8.03
N ASN A 273 1.94 -21.73 -8.24
CA ASN A 273 2.37 -23.00 -7.67
C ASN A 273 2.58 -22.81 -6.15
N ASN A 274 1.80 -23.53 -5.36
CA ASN A 274 1.91 -23.50 -3.90
C ASN A 274 3.01 -24.41 -3.33
N THR A 275 3.87 -24.97 -4.17
CA THR A 275 4.77 -26.11 -3.87
C THR A 275 6.06 -25.76 -3.11
N VAL A 276 6.16 -24.67 -2.37
CA VAL A 276 7.42 -24.32 -1.66
C VAL A 276 7.31 -24.36 -0.14
N VAL A 277 6.37 -25.09 0.47
CA VAL A 277 6.27 -25.14 1.95
C VAL A 277 6.72 -26.48 2.56
N SER A 278 7.00 -27.53 1.79
CA SER A 278 7.33 -28.85 2.37
C SER A 278 8.82 -29.22 2.46
N ALA A 279 9.74 -28.32 2.11
CA ALA A 279 11.17 -28.67 2.03
C ALA A 279 12.09 -27.90 3.00
N ARG A 280 11.56 -27.26 4.05
CA ARG A 280 12.37 -26.72 5.16
C ARG A 280 11.62 -26.86 6.49
N SER A 281 11.39 -28.09 6.91
CA SER A 281 11.18 -28.46 8.31
C SER A 281 12.49 -29.06 8.86
#